data_f1fb1d8d8f0dd1f5bca8820798a010ac
#
_entry.id   f1fb1d8d8f0dd1f5bca8820798a010ac
#
_cell.length_a   1.000
_cell.length_b   1.000
_cell.length_c   1.000
_cell.angle_alpha   90.00
_cell.angle_beta   90.00
_cell.angle_gamma   90.00
#
_symmetry.space_group_name_H-M   'P 1'
#
loop_
_entity.id
_entity.type
_entity.pdbx_description
1 polymer ?
#
loop_
_entity_poly.entity_id
_entity_poly.type
_entity_poly.pdbx_seq_one_letter_code
_entity_poly.pdbx_strand_id
1 'polypeptide(L)'
;MPAGPPPKGPAGRLAALPLRVTLVLALVALAAVGLLASGVAVTSALRTTLLDRVDQQLEEAAHSWARPGGRPPVLLPGEPGTERPPVKFYTRVQDTNGRVFLQDDRNGAPELPGDLRPGTFTTGSTGGASGEWRVRYTENEYGTSVVALRLDETEAIVERLVVLQVVIGVLVLVVLAVAAYFVIRRSLRRLEQVEEIAADIAAGDLHRRVPVRPTNAEVDRLARSLNTMLAQIQRGFAATEASEEAARHSEEKMRRFVADASHELRTPLTTIKGFAELYRQGATRDTDMLLDRIERESTRMGLLVEDLLMLARVDAERPVEYAPVDLLSLASDAVHSARAVAATQGGTLRSIELEVRPGIGTTEVPGDAARLRQVLANLLNNALVHTPPDTAVTVRLTPGPEEVLLEVTDTGPGMSREQTERVFERFYRADDSRSRASGGAGLGLSIVQALVAAHGGVVAVDSEPGRGATFTVRLPRECST
;
A
#
# COMPACT_ATOMS: atom_id res chain seq x y z
N MET A 1 37.98 31.38 2.40
CA MET A 1 38.51 30.14 2.99
C MET A 1 37.37 29.44 3.67
N PRO A 2 36.89 28.27 3.22
CA PRO A 2 35.88 27.49 3.92
C PRO A 2 36.55 26.70 5.04
N ALA A 3 35.96 26.76 6.24
CA ALA A 3 36.37 26.02 7.42
C ALA A 3 36.27 24.50 7.18
N GLY A 4 37.38 23.79 7.49
CA GLY A 4 37.42 22.31 7.41
C GLY A 4 36.50 21.66 8.41
N PRO A 5 36.06 20.41 8.16
CA PRO A 5 35.14 19.69 9.04
C PRO A 5 35.79 19.39 10.40
N PRO A 6 35.02 19.40 11.49
CA PRO A 6 35.55 19.15 12.83
C PRO A 6 36.03 17.69 12.98
N PRO A 7 37.02 17.41 13.85
CA PRO A 7 37.55 16.07 14.05
C PRO A 7 36.46 15.15 14.67
N LYS A 8 36.24 14.01 14.01
CA LYS A 8 35.32 12.97 14.49
C LYS A 8 35.90 12.31 15.76
N GLY A 9 35.31 12.59 16.90
CA GLY A 9 35.62 11.91 18.18
C GLY A 9 35.34 10.41 18.12
N PRO A 10 35.82 9.61 19.10
CA PRO A 10 35.69 8.14 19.11
C PRO A 10 34.25 7.61 19.03
N ALA A 11 33.25 8.40 19.42
CA ALA A 11 31.82 8.08 19.26
C ALA A 11 31.38 7.99 17.78
N GLY A 12 32.07 8.66 16.84
CA GLY A 12 31.76 8.62 15.41
C GLY A 12 32.20 7.34 14.69
N ARG A 13 33.08 6.54 15.30
CA ARG A 13 33.52 5.25 14.72
C ARG A 13 32.55 4.10 15.00
N LEU A 14 31.77 4.15 16.08
CA LEU A 14 30.72 3.18 16.40
C LEU A 14 29.48 3.34 15.51
N ALA A 15 29.24 4.55 15.01
CA ALA A 15 28.13 4.81 14.08
C ALA A 15 28.34 4.25 12.66
N ALA A 16 29.55 3.78 12.31
CA ALA A 16 29.85 3.20 11.02
C ALA A 16 29.77 1.65 10.99
N LEU A 17 29.50 1.00 12.15
CA LEU A 17 29.38 -0.46 12.21
C LEU A 17 27.97 -0.90 11.80
N PRO A 18 27.85 -1.98 11.00
CA PRO A 18 26.55 -2.55 10.67
C PRO A 18 25.75 -2.87 11.97
N LEU A 19 24.46 -2.58 11.97
CA LEU A 19 23.57 -2.79 13.13
C LEU A 19 23.71 -4.19 13.75
N ARG A 20 23.91 -5.21 12.93
CA ARG A 20 24.16 -6.60 13.34
C ARG A 20 25.39 -6.75 14.25
N VAL A 21 26.48 -6.05 13.92
CA VAL A 21 27.74 -6.13 14.71
C VAL A 21 27.56 -5.40 16.04
N THR A 22 26.91 -4.24 16.02
CA THR A 22 26.64 -3.46 17.23
C THR A 22 25.78 -4.21 18.24
N LEU A 23 24.73 -4.91 17.78
CA LEU A 23 23.86 -5.72 18.62
C LEU A 23 24.58 -6.92 19.21
N VAL A 24 25.41 -7.64 18.43
CA VAL A 24 26.22 -8.76 18.93
C VAL A 24 27.19 -8.26 19.99
N LEU A 25 27.93 -7.17 19.73
CA LEU A 25 28.88 -6.59 20.66
C LEU A 25 28.19 -6.16 21.97
N ALA A 26 27.03 -5.51 21.89
CA ALA A 26 26.29 -5.11 23.07
C ALA A 26 25.85 -6.29 23.94
N LEU A 27 25.35 -7.36 23.31
CA LEU A 27 24.93 -8.58 23.99
C LEU A 27 26.12 -9.30 24.66
N VAL A 28 27.24 -9.44 23.92
CA VAL A 28 28.46 -10.06 24.46
C VAL A 28 29.06 -9.24 25.60
N ALA A 29 29.09 -7.90 25.45
CA ALA A 29 29.58 -7.01 26.52
C ALA A 29 28.72 -7.13 27.77
N LEU A 30 27.41 -7.14 27.65
CA LEU A 30 26.50 -7.32 28.78
C LEU A 30 26.71 -8.67 29.48
N ALA A 31 26.84 -9.74 28.71
CA ALA A 31 27.11 -11.08 29.25
C ALA A 31 28.49 -11.16 29.93
N ALA A 32 29.51 -10.52 29.33
CA ALA A 32 30.84 -10.45 29.94
C ALA A 32 30.85 -9.76 31.30
N VAL A 33 30.12 -8.63 31.41
CA VAL A 33 29.96 -7.92 32.71
C VAL A 33 29.27 -8.82 33.74
N GLY A 34 28.20 -9.51 33.36
CA GLY A 34 27.49 -10.44 34.24
C GLY A 34 28.35 -11.60 34.71
N LEU A 35 29.12 -12.23 33.79
CA LEU A 35 30.06 -13.31 34.15
C LEU A 35 31.19 -12.84 35.03
N LEU A 36 31.75 -11.65 34.80
CA LEU A 36 32.79 -11.07 35.62
C LEU A 36 32.28 -10.77 37.01
N ALA A 37 31.12 -10.14 37.15
CA ALA A 37 30.50 -9.87 38.45
C ALA A 37 30.19 -11.16 39.22
N SER A 38 29.65 -12.18 38.54
CA SER A 38 29.40 -13.50 39.14
C SER A 38 30.73 -14.19 39.58
N GLY A 39 31.74 -14.12 38.70
CA GLY A 39 33.07 -14.69 39.02
C GLY A 39 33.70 -14.08 40.24
N VAL A 40 33.68 -12.75 40.35
CA VAL A 40 34.20 -12.02 41.52
C VAL A 40 33.42 -12.40 42.78
N ALA A 41 32.08 -12.43 42.69
CA ALA A 41 31.25 -12.78 43.86
C ALA A 41 31.49 -14.21 44.35
N VAL A 42 31.57 -15.19 43.45
CA VAL A 42 31.81 -16.60 43.82
C VAL A 42 33.21 -16.79 44.39
N THR A 43 34.23 -16.19 43.76
CA THR A 43 35.62 -16.28 44.21
C THR A 43 35.77 -15.60 45.60
N SER A 44 35.17 -14.45 45.82
CA SER A 44 35.17 -13.74 47.09
C SER A 44 34.48 -14.56 48.20
N ALA A 45 33.29 -15.09 47.93
CA ALA A 45 32.55 -15.91 48.86
C ALA A 45 33.31 -17.18 49.24
N LEU A 46 33.91 -17.89 48.25
CA LEU A 46 34.71 -19.07 48.51
C LEU A 46 35.94 -18.74 49.34
N ARG A 47 36.68 -17.65 49.01
CA ARG A 47 37.87 -17.23 49.77
C ARG A 47 37.50 -16.94 51.26
N THR A 48 36.41 -16.24 51.46
CA THR A 48 35.93 -15.96 52.84
C THR A 48 35.62 -17.27 53.58
N THR A 49 34.86 -18.18 52.97
CA THR A 49 34.49 -19.46 53.59
C THR A 49 35.72 -20.34 53.89
N LEU A 50 36.72 -20.35 53.01
CA LEU A 50 37.95 -21.10 53.20
C LEU A 50 38.78 -20.47 54.32
N LEU A 51 38.92 -19.16 54.41
CA LEU A 51 39.60 -18.46 55.51
C LEU A 51 38.89 -18.67 56.84
N ASP A 52 37.57 -18.60 56.91
CA ASP A 52 36.78 -18.89 58.11
C ASP A 52 37.02 -20.30 58.60
N ARG A 53 37.14 -21.27 57.70
CA ARG A 53 37.46 -22.65 58.06
C ARG A 53 38.88 -22.81 58.57
N VAL A 54 39.85 -22.10 57.99
CA VAL A 54 41.22 -22.04 58.50
C VAL A 54 41.28 -21.41 59.91
N ASP A 55 40.56 -20.29 60.11
CA ASP A 55 40.49 -19.60 61.39
C ASP A 55 39.86 -20.48 62.45
N GLN A 56 38.82 -21.26 62.12
CA GLN A 56 38.23 -22.23 63.04
C GLN A 56 39.21 -23.33 63.45
N GLN A 57 39.95 -23.87 62.42
CA GLN A 57 41.01 -24.89 62.69
C GLN A 57 42.12 -24.35 63.63
N LEU A 58 42.54 -23.09 63.39
CA LEU A 58 43.53 -22.44 64.29
C LEU A 58 43.00 -22.20 65.70
N GLU A 59 41.74 -21.87 65.82
CA GLU A 59 41.08 -21.69 67.13
C GLU A 59 40.96 -22.99 67.89
N GLU A 60 40.50 -24.04 67.20
CA GLU A 60 40.47 -25.39 67.84
C GLU A 60 41.86 -25.86 68.25
N ALA A 61 42.90 -25.65 67.45
CA ALA A 61 44.26 -25.96 67.76
C ALA A 61 44.78 -25.18 68.98
N ALA A 62 44.54 -23.87 69.02
CA ALA A 62 44.93 -22.97 70.14
C ALA A 62 44.27 -23.33 71.45
N HIS A 63 43.04 -23.84 71.41
CA HIS A 63 42.28 -24.22 72.61
C HIS A 63 42.53 -25.67 73.06
N SER A 64 43.02 -26.52 72.16
CA SER A 64 43.31 -27.94 72.48
C SER A 64 44.80 -28.17 72.85
N TRP A 65 45.55 -28.65 71.89
CA TRP A 65 46.91 -29.11 72.07
C TRP A 65 47.98 -27.99 72.05
N ALA A 66 47.68 -26.80 71.57
CA ALA A 66 48.56 -25.64 71.58
C ALA A 66 48.25 -24.63 72.73
N ARG A 67 47.48 -25.00 73.68
CA ARG A 67 47.07 -24.09 74.83
C ARG A 67 48.27 -23.83 75.73
N PRO A 68 48.64 -22.56 76.06
CA PRO A 68 49.63 -22.23 77.05
C PRO A 68 49.17 -22.71 78.44
N GLY A 69 50.09 -23.39 79.22
CA GLY A 69 49.80 -23.97 80.53
C GLY A 69 49.09 -25.33 80.48
N GLY A 70 48.70 -25.83 79.33
CA GLY A 70 48.29 -27.21 79.18
C GLY A 70 49.43 -28.17 79.45
N ARG A 71 49.15 -29.37 80.06
CA ARG A 71 50.17 -30.37 80.15
C ARG A 71 50.75 -30.67 78.79
N PRO A 72 52.09 -30.55 78.58
CA PRO A 72 52.67 -31.00 77.32
C PRO A 72 52.27 -32.46 77.16
N PRO A 73 51.96 -32.87 75.89
CA PRO A 73 51.75 -34.27 75.64
C PRO A 73 53.00 -35.02 76.12
N VAL A 74 52.87 -35.84 77.18
CA VAL A 74 53.97 -36.61 77.67
C VAL A 74 54.34 -37.62 76.65
N LEU A 75 55.50 -37.38 76.02
CA LEU A 75 56.12 -38.32 75.10
C LEU A 75 56.64 -39.55 75.85
N LEU A 76 55.76 -40.46 76.25
CA LEU A 76 56.17 -41.77 76.70
C LEU A 76 56.54 -42.61 75.49
N PRO A 77 57.77 -43.14 75.43
CA PRO A 77 58.18 -43.99 74.28
C PRO A 77 57.37 -45.29 74.37
N GLY A 78 56.41 -45.45 73.39
CA GLY A 78 55.73 -46.71 73.15
C GLY A 78 54.20 -46.75 73.33
N GLU A 79 53.53 -45.66 73.72
CA GLU A 79 52.05 -45.63 73.70
C GLU A 79 51.50 -45.06 72.37
N PRO A 80 50.56 -45.75 71.72
CA PRO A 80 49.83 -45.20 70.53
C PRO A 80 48.78 -44.26 71.08
N GLY A 81 49.05 -42.95 71.11
CA GLY A 81 48.07 -41.96 71.57
C GLY A 81 48.60 -40.58 71.91
N THR A 82 49.87 -40.30 71.72
CA THR A 82 50.38 -38.93 71.87
C THR A 82 50.06 -38.13 70.59
N GLU A 83 49.07 -37.31 70.73
CA GLU A 83 48.72 -36.37 69.66
C GLU A 83 49.89 -35.41 69.43
N ARG A 84 50.75 -35.78 68.47
CA ARG A 84 51.70 -34.80 67.88
C ARG A 84 50.91 -33.74 67.19
N PRO A 85 51.31 -32.44 67.22
CA PRO A 85 50.72 -31.43 66.38
C PRO A 85 50.59 -31.97 64.95
N PRO A 86 49.42 -31.84 64.34
CA PRO A 86 49.27 -32.26 62.98
C PRO A 86 50.34 -31.55 62.11
N VAL A 87 51.04 -32.33 61.25
CA VAL A 87 52.21 -31.89 60.45
C VAL A 87 52.00 -30.60 59.67
N LYS A 88 50.77 -30.24 59.47
CA LYS A 88 50.37 -29.03 58.69
C LYS A 88 50.53 -27.71 59.43
N PHE A 89 50.65 -27.73 60.82
CA PHE A 89 50.69 -26.52 61.56
C PHE A 89 52.10 -26.13 61.94
N TYR A 90 52.41 -24.83 61.84
CA TYR A 90 53.49 -24.24 62.59
C TYR A 90 52.96 -23.96 64.02
N THR A 91 53.74 -24.32 65.02
CA THR A 91 53.33 -24.12 66.42
C THR A 91 54.52 -23.67 67.27
N ARG A 92 54.28 -22.64 68.10
CA ARG A 92 55.24 -22.18 69.10
C ARG A 92 54.52 -21.80 70.37
N VAL A 93 54.71 -22.55 71.41
CA VAL A 93 54.12 -22.33 72.70
C VAL A 93 55.23 -21.99 73.68
N GLN A 94 55.06 -20.88 74.45
CA GLN A 94 56.02 -20.35 75.40
C GLN A 94 55.37 -20.12 76.77
N ASP A 95 56.12 -20.25 77.86
CA ASP A 95 55.70 -19.84 79.22
C ASP A 95 55.84 -18.32 79.42
N THR A 96 55.46 -17.83 80.59
CA THR A 96 55.60 -16.42 80.97
C THR A 96 57.06 -15.98 81.09
N ASN A 97 58.02 -16.91 81.13
CA ASN A 97 59.47 -16.66 81.24
C ASN A 97 60.13 -16.74 79.82
N GLY A 98 59.36 -16.95 78.75
CA GLY A 98 59.85 -17.07 77.42
C GLY A 98 60.45 -18.43 77.01
N ARG A 99 60.33 -19.47 77.88
CA ARG A 99 60.76 -20.82 77.57
C ARG A 99 59.80 -21.47 76.60
N VAL A 100 60.31 -21.99 75.48
CA VAL A 100 59.54 -22.69 74.49
C VAL A 100 59.27 -24.12 74.88
N PHE A 101 58.00 -24.51 75.06
CA PHE A 101 57.58 -25.87 75.42
C PHE A 101 57.28 -26.75 74.16
N LEU A 102 56.75 -26.11 73.14
CA LEU A 102 56.39 -26.80 71.92
C LEU A 102 56.81 -25.92 70.76
N GLN A 103 57.61 -26.46 69.85
CA GLN A 103 57.94 -25.82 68.61
C GLN A 103 57.85 -26.85 67.44
N ASP A 104 57.10 -26.57 66.41
CA ASP A 104 57.05 -27.35 65.21
C ASP A 104 57.15 -26.38 64.03
N ASP A 105 58.32 -26.43 63.38
CA ASP A 105 58.66 -25.56 62.22
C ASP A 105 59.05 -26.39 60.96
N ARG A 106 58.68 -27.69 60.93
CA ARG A 106 59.05 -28.62 59.84
C ARG A 106 58.59 -28.17 58.48
N ASN A 107 57.53 -27.40 58.37
CA ASN A 107 56.99 -26.89 57.16
C ASN A 107 57.33 -25.40 56.89
N GLY A 108 58.32 -24.86 57.58
CA GLY A 108 58.69 -23.46 57.62
C GLY A 108 58.08 -22.69 58.78
N ALA A 109 58.38 -21.39 58.82
CA ALA A 109 57.89 -20.52 59.84
C ALA A 109 57.28 -19.24 59.29
N PRO A 110 56.19 -18.72 59.91
CA PRO A 110 55.64 -17.42 59.54
C PRO A 110 56.58 -16.29 59.98
N GLU A 111 56.58 -15.20 59.27
CA GLU A 111 57.24 -13.96 59.63
C GLU A 111 56.38 -13.30 60.75
N LEU A 112 56.79 -13.36 61.96
CA LEU A 112 56.02 -12.83 63.12
C LEU A 112 56.40 -11.35 63.35
N PRO A 113 55.42 -10.42 63.37
CA PRO A 113 55.66 -9.03 63.74
C PRO A 113 56.19 -8.88 65.15
N GLY A 114 57.01 -7.86 65.40
CA GLY A 114 57.61 -7.64 66.74
C GLY A 114 56.59 -7.25 67.79
N ASP A 115 55.41 -6.78 67.48
CA ASP A 115 54.30 -6.44 68.40
C ASP A 115 53.09 -7.37 68.07
N LEU A 116 53.10 -8.54 68.71
CA LEU A 116 52.01 -9.52 68.56
C LEU A 116 50.83 -9.15 69.49
N ARG A 117 49.62 -9.07 68.95
CA ARG A 117 48.42 -8.91 69.74
C ARG A 117 47.52 -10.15 69.54
N PRO A 118 46.78 -10.52 70.66
CA PRO A 118 45.87 -11.62 70.53
C PRO A 118 44.86 -11.46 69.40
N GLY A 119 44.78 -12.48 68.55
CA GLY A 119 43.93 -12.47 67.33
C GLY A 119 44.47 -13.30 66.23
N THR A 120 43.76 -13.24 65.05
CA THR A 120 44.14 -13.97 63.86
C THR A 120 44.54 -12.95 62.77
N PHE A 121 45.70 -13.17 62.11
CA PHE A 121 46.22 -12.29 61.06
C PHE A 121 46.95 -13.14 60.01
N THR A 122 47.13 -12.50 58.81
CA THR A 122 47.88 -13.12 57.71
C THR A 122 49.27 -12.48 57.61
N THR A 123 50.30 -13.30 57.40
CA THR A 123 51.67 -12.85 57.25
C THR A 123 52.44 -13.71 56.25
N GLY A 124 53.59 -13.23 55.78
CA GLY A 124 54.47 -13.96 54.87
C GLY A 124 55.27 -15.07 55.55
N SER A 125 56.11 -15.78 54.82
CA SER A 125 57.08 -16.81 55.28
C SER A 125 58.40 -16.18 55.63
N THR A 126 59.04 -16.65 56.68
CA THR A 126 60.40 -16.27 57.06
C THR A 126 61.43 -16.71 56.01
N GLY A 127 62.48 -15.91 55.71
CA GLY A 127 63.59 -16.28 54.85
C GLY A 127 63.30 -16.18 53.34
N GLY A 128 62.26 -15.45 52.94
CA GLY A 128 61.93 -15.20 51.51
C GLY A 128 61.31 -16.40 50.80
N ALA A 129 60.84 -17.41 51.55
CA ALA A 129 60.04 -18.50 50.96
C ALA A 129 58.66 -17.97 50.55
N SER A 130 58.20 -18.41 49.36
CA SER A 130 56.86 -18.02 48.86
C SER A 130 55.76 -18.69 49.69
N GLY A 131 54.69 -17.99 49.99
CA GLY A 131 53.49 -18.47 50.68
C GLY A 131 53.04 -17.57 51.83
N GLU A 132 51.76 -17.45 51.97
CA GLU A 132 51.14 -16.73 53.07
C GLU A 132 50.76 -17.73 54.18
N TRP A 133 50.82 -17.21 55.40
CA TRP A 133 50.43 -17.93 56.61
C TRP A 133 49.28 -17.24 57.26
N ARG A 134 48.29 -17.98 57.71
CA ARG A 134 47.28 -17.53 58.63
C ARG A 134 47.73 -17.88 60.06
N VAL A 135 47.91 -16.89 60.90
CA VAL A 135 48.51 -17.00 62.21
C VAL A 135 47.47 -16.63 63.26
N ARG A 136 47.30 -17.47 64.27
CA ARG A 136 46.54 -17.14 65.47
C ARG A 136 47.50 -17.02 66.63
N TYR A 137 47.53 -15.86 67.25
CA TYR A 137 48.26 -15.58 68.46
C TYR A 137 47.29 -15.52 69.65
N THR A 138 47.59 -16.28 70.68
CA THR A 138 46.83 -16.30 71.97
C THR A 138 47.77 -16.09 73.08
N GLU A 139 47.36 -15.33 74.10
CA GLU A 139 48.07 -15.05 75.37
C GLU A 139 47.16 -15.30 76.52
N ASN A 140 47.65 -15.95 77.60
CA ASN A 140 46.95 -16.15 78.80
C ASN A 140 47.92 -16.05 80.03
N GLU A 141 47.44 -16.28 81.26
CA GLU A 141 48.19 -16.19 82.44
C GLU A 141 49.36 -17.23 82.59
N TYR A 142 49.41 -18.26 81.72
CA TYR A 142 50.41 -19.32 81.67
C TYR A 142 51.44 -19.16 80.55
N GLY A 143 51.23 -18.18 79.60
CA GLY A 143 52.17 -17.95 78.56
C GLY A 143 51.48 -17.57 77.16
N THR A 144 52.22 -17.76 76.12
CA THR A 144 51.80 -17.38 74.75
C THR A 144 51.80 -18.58 73.81
N SER A 145 50.86 -18.60 72.90
CA SER A 145 50.79 -19.59 71.80
C SER A 145 50.67 -18.93 70.48
N VAL A 146 51.47 -19.39 69.52
CA VAL A 146 51.39 -19.05 68.11
C VAL A 146 51.10 -20.34 67.32
N VAL A 147 49.96 -20.38 66.70
CA VAL A 147 49.60 -21.48 65.74
C VAL A 147 49.39 -20.89 64.43
N ALA A 148 50.01 -21.46 63.42
CA ALA A 148 49.87 -20.99 62.02
C ALA A 148 49.64 -22.11 61.00
N LEU A 149 48.89 -21.81 59.97
CA LEU A 149 48.64 -22.72 58.84
C LEU A 149 48.99 -22.02 57.50
N ARG A 150 49.64 -22.73 56.62
CA ARG A 150 49.97 -22.24 55.28
C ARG A 150 48.69 -22.14 54.46
N LEU A 151 48.60 -21.06 53.70
CA LEU A 151 47.44 -20.79 52.79
C LEU A 151 47.62 -21.32 51.38
N ASP A 152 48.78 -21.95 51.05
CA ASP A 152 49.12 -22.44 49.70
C ASP A 152 48.05 -23.37 49.10
N GLU A 153 47.50 -24.30 49.93
CA GLU A 153 46.41 -25.18 49.46
C GLU A 153 45.14 -24.38 49.16
N THR A 154 44.84 -23.36 49.99
CA THR A 154 43.69 -22.48 49.81
C THR A 154 43.81 -21.62 48.55
N GLU A 155 45.01 -21.03 48.34
CA GLU A 155 45.32 -20.21 47.18
C GLU A 155 45.27 -21.03 45.90
N ALA A 156 45.85 -22.25 45.90
CA ALA A 156 45.81 -23.15 44.74
C ALA A 156 44.36 -23.55 44.37
N ILE A 157 43.45 -23.73 45.34
CA ILE A 157 42.03 -24.01 45.08
C ILE A 157 41.38 -22.78 44.42
N VAL A 158 41.64 -21.59 44.95
CA VAL A 158 41.07 -20.33 44.42
C VAL A 158 41.62 -20.06 43.02
N GLU A 159 42.92 -20.24 42.79
CA GLU A 159 43.54 -20.05 41.47
C GLU A 159 42.94 -21.01 40.43
N ARG A 160 42.81 -22.30 40.72
CA ARG A 160 42.17 -23.28 39.85
C ARG A 160 40.72 -22.89 39.53
N LEU A 161 39.97 -22.40 40.52
CA LEU A 161 38.61 -21.94 40.31
C LEU A 161 38.59 -20.76 39.36
N VAL A 162 39.48 -19.76 39.54
CA VAL A 162 39.54 -18.58 38.67
C VAL A 162 39.89 -18.97 37.24
N VAL A 163 40.89 -19.84 37.06
CA VAL A 163 41.25 -20.35 35.73
C VAL A 163 40.08 -21.07 35.07
N LEU A 164 39.37 -21.93 35.83
CA LEU A 164 38.22 -22.66 35.30
C LEU A 164 37.08 -21.68 34.92
N GLN A 165 36.79 -20.65 35.76
CA GLN A 165 35.82 -19.63 35.47
C GLN A 165 36.14 -18.81 34.22
N VAL A 166 37.42 -18.45 34.01
CA VAL A 166 37.89 -17.73 32.82
C VAL A 166 37.71 -18.60 31.58
N VAL A 167 38.12 -19.86 31.63
CA VAL A 167 37.99 -20.78 30.48
C VAL A 167 36.53 -20.99 30.10
N ILE A 168 35.69 -21.29 31.08
CA ILE A 168 34.22 -21.46 30.86
C ILE A 168 33.62 -20.15 30.37
N GLY A 169 33.97 -19.01 31.01
CA GLY A 169 33.47 -17.69 30.64
C GLY A 169 33.79 -17.34 29.17
N VAL A 170 35.02 -17.53 28.76
CA VAL A 170 35.43 -17.30 27.35
C VAL A 170 34.68 -18.22 26.41
N LEU A 171 34.55 -19.52 26.73
CA LEU A 171 33.80 -20.47 25.92
C LEU A 171 32.32 -20.03 25.75
N VAL A 172 31.65 -19.64 26.85
CA VAL A 172 30.26 -19.17 26.84
C VAL A 172 30.13 -17.91 25.98
N LEU A 173 31.05 -16.94 26.13
CA LEU A 173 31.04 -15.71 25.34
C LEU A 173 31.22 -15.99 23.84
N VAL A 174 32.11 -16.92 23.46
CA VAL A 174 32.31 -17.32 22.06
C VAL A 174 31.04 -17.98 21.48
N VAL A 175 30.46 -18.93 22.22
CA VAL A 175 29.24 -19.62 21.79
C VAL A 175 28.10 -18.61 21.66
N LEU A 176 27.95 -17.71 22.63
CA LEU A 176 26.93 -16.64 22.62
C LEU A 176 27.12 -15.69 21.43
N ALA A 177 28.36 -15.28 21.15
CA ALA A 177 28.67 -14.41 20.03
C ALA A 177 28.32 -15.05 18.67
N VAL A 178 28.67 -16.33 18.50
CA VAL A 178 28.36 -17.10 17.30
C VAL A 178 26.85 -17.29 17.16
N ALA A 179 26.15 -17.71 18.21
CA ALA A 179 24.72 -17.91 18.19
C ALA A 179 23.97 -16.59 17.91
N ALA A 180 24.35 -15.51 18.60
CA ALA A 180 23.78 -14.19 18.37
C ALA A 180 24.00 -13.69 16.94
N TYR A 181 25.21 -13.88 16.40
CA TYR A 181 25.52 -13.50 15.01
C TYR A 181 24.60 -14.20 14.02
N PHE A 182 24.41 -15.51 14.15
CA PHE A 182 23.54 -16.27 13.24
C PHE A 182 22.06 -15.87 13.38
N VAL A 183 21.57 -15.70 14.61
CA VAL A 183 20.17 -15.29 14.87
C VAL A 183 19.90 -13.89 14.30
N ILE A 184 20.76 -12.92 14.61
CA ILE A 184 20.62 -11.54 14.16
C ILE A 184 20.75 -11.46 12.64
N ARG A 185 21.72 -12.13 12.03
CA ARG A 185 21.89 -12.18 10.58
C ARG A 185 20.66 -12.75 9.88
N ARG A 186 20.08 -13.84 10.42
CA ARG A 186 18.86 -14.45 9.86
C ARG A 186 17.66 -13.53 9.98
N SER A 187 17.52 -12.82 11.10
CA SER A 187 16.42 -11.89 11.35
C SER A 187 16.49 -10.65 10.45
N LEU A 188 17.67 -10.04 10.33
CA LEU A 188 17.87 -8.81 9.55
C LEU A 188 17.91 -9.02 8.04
N ARG A 189 18.21 -10.23 7.55
CA ARG A 189 18.23 -10.53 6.11
C ARG A 189 16.89 -10.24 5.42
N ARG A 190 15.79 -10.34 6.15
CA ARG A 190 14.45 -10.03 5.61
C ARG A 190 14.21 -8.54 5.44
N LEU A 191 14.78 -7.75 6.34
CA LEU A 191 14.70 -6.29 6.22
C LEU A 191 15.50 -5.79 5.01
N GLU A 192 16.67 -6.39 4.75
CA GLU A 192 17.47 -6.13 3.53
C GLU A 192 16.68 -6.44 2.25
N GLN A 193 15.89 -7.52 2.24
CA GLN A 193 15.03 -7.86 1.08
C GLN A 193 13.90 -6.84 0.87
N VAL A 194 13.32 -6.31 1.95
CA VAL A 194 12.29 -5.26 1.85
C VAL A 194 12.89 -3.97 1.32
N GLU A 195 14.09 -3.62 1.76
CA GLU A 195 14.84 -2.44 1.31
C GLU A 195 15.18 -2.54 -0.19
N GLU A 196 15.68 -3.69 -0.66
CA GLU A 196 16.00 -3.94 -2.07
C GLU A 196 14.74 -3.79 -2.96
N ILE A 197 13.64 -4.43 -2.56
CA ILE A 197 12.36 -4.31 -3.29
C ILE A 197 11.85 -2.86 -3.27
N ALA A 198 11.97 -2.15 -2.15
CA ALA A 198 11.58 -0.76 -2.06
C ALA A 198 12.43 0.14 -2.98
N ALA A 199 13.71 -0.16 -3.15
CA ALA A 199 14.60 0.51 -4.10
C ALA A 199 14.18 0.24 -5.56
N ASP A 200 13.83 -0.99 -5.91
CA ASP A 200 13.33 -1.35 -7.25
C ASP A 200 12.01 -0.63 -7.58
N ILE A 201 11.12 -0.54 -6.59
CA ILE A 201 9.86 0.20 -6.71
C ILE A 201 10.15 1.70 -6.95
N ALA A 202 11.08 2.28 -6.20
CA ALA A 202 11.49 3.68 -6.37
C ALA A 202 12.15 3.93 -7.75
N ALA A 203 12.75 2.90 -8.34
CA ALA A 203 13.29 2.93 -9.71
C ALA A 203 12.21 2.78 -10.80
N GLY A 204 10.93 2.57 -10.41
CA GLY A 204 9.78 2.51 -11.32
C GLY A 204 9.16 1.13 -11.53
N ASP A 205 9.70 0.06 -10.94
CA ASP A 205 9.11 -1.28 -11.04
C ASP A 205 7.98 -1.46 -10.01
N LEU A 206 6.81 -0.92 -10.32
CA LEU A 206 5.61 -1.02 -9.47
C LEU A 206 4.97 -2.41 -9.46
N HIS A 207 5.45 -3.36 -10.28
CA HIS A 207 4.91 -4.73 -10.34
C HIS A 207 5.51 -5.64 -9.28
N ARG A 208 6.65 -5.29 -8.72
CA ARG A 208 7.27 -6.03 -7.61
C ARG A 208 6.40 -6.02 -6.36
N ARG A 209 6.44 -7.14 -5.62
CA ARG A 209 5.72 -7.29 -4.34
C ARG A 209 6.66 -7.82 -3.28
N VAL A 210 6.49 -7.32 -2.07
CA VAL A 210 7.19 -7.84 -0.89
C VAL A 210 6.55 -9.17 -0.50
N PRO A 211 7.34 -10.28 -0.43
CA PRO A 211 6.79 -11.59 -0.08
C PRO A 211 6.32 -11.61 1.38
N VAL A 212 5.06 -11.94 1.60
CA VAL A 212 4.46 -12.14 2.93
C VAL A 212 4.63 -13.61 3.31
N ARG A 213 5.33 -13.90 4.43
CA ARG A 213 5.52 -15.26 4.95
C ARG A 213 5.21 -15.26 6.44
N PRO A 214 4.39 -16.19 6.96
CA PRO A 214 3.91 -16.18 8.36
C PRO A 214 5.00 -16.56 9.36
N THR A 215 6.04 -15.76 9.49
CA THR A 215 7.19 -16.07 10.37
C THR A 215 7.59 -14.93 11.30
N ASN A 216 7.29 -13.65 10.97
CA ASN A 216 7.57 -12.47 11.81
C ASN A 216 6.44 -11.47 11.65
N ALA A 217 5.61 -11.32 12.67
CA ALA A 217 4.39 -10.51 12.63
C ALA A 217 4.64 -9.04 12.24
N GLU A 218 5.77 -8.45 12.65
CA GLU A 218 6.12 -7.06 12.38
C GLU A 218 6.50 -6.82 10.91
N VAL A 219 7.38 -7.68 10.38
CA VAL A 219 7.85 -7.58 8.97
C VAL A 219 6.72 -7.92 8.01
N ASP A 220 5.88 -8.90 8.36
CA ASP A 220 4.72 -9.28 7.55
C ASP A 220 3.64 -8.19 7.54
N ARG A 221 3.49 -7.45 8.64
CA ARG A 221 2.59 -6.28 8.69
C ARG A 221 3.11 -5.17 7.79
N LEU A 222 4.41 -4.87 7.85
CA LEU A 222 5.05 -3.89 6.98
C LEU A 222 4.90 -4.28 5.50
N ALA A 223 5.17 -5.55 5.16
CA ALA A 223 5.03 -6.08 3.80
C ALA A 223 3.59 -5.94 3.27
N ARG A 224 2.59 -6.26 4.09
CA ARG A 224 1.17 -6.09 3.72
C ARG A 224 0.80 -4.62 3.51
N SER A 225 1.22 -3.73 4.41
CA SER A 225 0.97 -2.29 4.29
C SER A 225 1.61 -1.72 3.03
N LEU A 226 2.85 -2.10 2.73
CA LEU A 226 3.56 -1.68 1.52
C LEU A 226 2.87 -2.21 0.25
N ASN A 227 2.50 -3.49 0.22
CA ASN A 227 1.78 -4.07 -0.92
C ASN A 227 0.39 -3.42 -1.13
N THR A 228 -0.30 -3.04 -0.05
CA THR A 228 -1.58 -2.32 -0.12
C THR A 228 -1.38 -0.91 -0.71
N MET A 229 -0.35 -0.19 -0.25
CA MET A 229 0.02 1.12 -0.80
C MET A 229 0.34 1.03 -2.29
N LEU A 230 1.13 0.04 -2.71
CA LEU A 230 1.46 -0.20 -4.11
C LEU A 230 0.23 -0.48 -4.97
N ALA A 231 -0.69 -1.30 -4.47
CA ALA A 231 -1.96 -1.56 -5.17
C ALA A 231 -2.82 -0.30 -5.30
N GLN A 232 -2.76 0.62 -4.34
CA GLN A 232 -3.47 1.89 -4.40
C GLN A 232 -2.83 2.86 -5.42
N ILE A 233 -1.51 2.93 -5.44
CA ILE A 233 -0.75 3.73 -6.42
C ILE A 233 -1.04 3.24 -7.85
N GLN A 234 -0.98 1.93 -8.10
CA GLN A 234 -1.28 1.35 -9.42
C GLN A 234 -2.71 1.64 -9.87
N ARG A 235 -3.70 1.54 -8.97
CA ARG A 235 -5.09 1.91 -9.27
C ARG A 235 -5.21 3.39 -9.62
N GLY A 236 -4.47 4.25 -8.92
CA GLY A 236 -4.43 5.68 -9.22
C GLY A 236 -3.88 5.96 -10.61
N PHE A 237 -2.77 5.34 -10.99
CA PHE A 237 -2.20 5.48 -12.34
C PHE A 237 -3.15 4.98 -13.43
N ALA A 238 -3.73 3.79 -13.26
CA ALA A 238 -4.69 3.24 -14.22
C ALA A 238 -5.94 4.13 -14.38
N ALA A 239 -6.43 4.71 -13.29
CA ALA A 239 -7.56 5.66 -13.35
C ALA A 239 -7.18 6.96 -14.09
N THR A 240 -5.96 7.45 -13.88
CA THR A 240 -5.47 8.65 -14.59
C THR A 240 -5.31 8.39 -16.08
N GLU A 241 -4.70 7.27 -16.48
CA GLU A 241 -4.56 6.87 -17.87
C GLU A 241 -5.92 6.71 -18.56
N ALA A 242 -6.88 6.04 -17.92
CA ALA A 242 -8.24 5.90 -18.45
C ALA A 242 -8.94 7.26 -18.60
N SER A 243 -8.74 8.18 -17.65
CA SER A 243 -9.29 9.54 -17.72
C SER A 243 -8.67 10.36 -18.85
N GLU A 244 -7.34 10.26 -19.04
CA GLU A 244 -6.65 10.94 -20.16
C GLU A 244 -7.11 10.41 -21.51
N GLU A 245 -7.29 9.09 -21.65
CA GLU A 245 -7.77 8.48 -22.88
C GLU A 245 -9.21 8.91 -23.20
N ALA A 246 -10.09 8.92 -22.20
CA ALA A 246 -11.45 9.44 -22.32
C ALA A 246 -11.47 10.92 -22.73
N ALA A 247 -10.61 11.75 -22.13
CA ALA A 247 -10.49 13.16 -22.46
C ALA A 247 -10.01 13.38 -23.90
N ARG A 248 -8.98 12.65 -24.35
CA ARG A 248 -8.49 12.70 -25.75
C ARG A 248 -9.57 12.28 -26.74
N HIS A 249 -10.30 11.21 -26.44
CA HIS A 249 -11.40 10.76 -27.29
C HIS A 249 -12.52 11.80 -27.38
N SER A 250 -12.85 12.45 -26.27
CA SER A 250 -13.83 13.55 -26.25
C SER A 250 -13.35 14.76 -27.07
N GLU A 251 -12.05 15.13 -26.95
CA GLU A 251 -11.46 16.22 -27.73
C GLU A 251 -11.51 15.94 -29.25
N GLU A 252 -11.16 14.71 -29.64
CA GLU A 252 -11.23 14.33 -31.07
C GLU A 252 -12.65 14.37 -31.61
N LYS A 253 -13.66 13.91 -30.85
CA LYS A 253 -15.07 14.03 -31.24
C LYS A 253 -15.48 15.48 -31.38
N MET A 254 -15.09 16.35 -30.46
CA MET A 254 -15.40 17.78 -30.51
C MET A 254 -14.74 18.47 -31.72
N ARG A 255 -13.46 18.13 -32.00
CA ARG A 255 -12.76 18.68 -33.16
C ARG A 255 -13.45 18.31 -34.48
N ARG A 256 -13.86 17.04 -34.62
CA ARG A 256 -14.62 16.59 -35.81
C ARG A 256 -15.97 17.32 -35.92
N PHE A 257 -16.71 17.40 -34.81
CA PHE A 257 -17.98 18.13 -34.78
C PHE A 257 -17.84 19.59 -35.21
N VAL A 258 -16.82 20.32 -34.72
CA VAL A 258 -16.59 21.72 -35.12
C VAL A 258 -16.20 21.85 -36.58
N ALA A 259 -15.38 20.92 -37.08
CA ALA A 259 -14.98 20.92 -38.49
C ALA A 259 -16.19 20.69 -39.42
N ASP A 260 -17.01 19.68 -39.13
CA ASP A 260 -18.18 19.30 -39.92
C ASP A 260 -19.25 20.44 -39.87
N ALA A 261 -19.53 20.98 -38.70
CA ALA A 261 -20.44 22.13 -38.54
C ALA A 261 -19.97 23.35 -39.36
N SER A 262 -18.65 23.62 -39.34
CA SER A 262 -18.07 24.73 -40.08
C SER A 262 -18.23 24.55 -41.60
N HIS A 263 -18.06 23.32 -42.09
CA HIS A 263 -18.28 23.00 -43.52
C HIS A 263 -19.74 23.15 -43.90
N GLU A 264 -20.67 22.62 -43.11
CA GLU A 264 -22.10 22.66 -43.41
C GLU A 264 -22.71 24.08 -43.29
N LEU A 265 -22.14 24.95 -42.45
CA LEU A 265 -22.54 26.37 -42.38
C LEU A 265 -21.96 27.21 -43.51
N ARG A 266 -20.74 26.88 -44.03
CA ARG A 266 -20.08 27.66 -45.04
C ARG A 266 -20.81 27.55 -46.39
N THR A 267 -21.33 26.39 -46.73
CA THR A 267 -22.00 26.11 -48.00
C THR A 267 -23.23 27.00 -48.21
N PRO A 268 -24.26 27.01 -47.33
CA PRO A 268 -25.42 27.88 -47.49
C PRO A 268 -25.07 29.37 -47.44
N LEU A 269 -24.10 29.76 -46.57
CA LEU A 269 -23.64 31.14 -46.48
C LEU A 269 -23.02 31.61 -47.80
N THR A 270 -22.22 30.76 -48.46
CA THR A 270 -21.65 31.05 -49.80
C THR A 270 -22.75 31.18 -50.86
N THR A 271 -23.80 30.35 -50.78
CA THR A 271 -24.95 30.40 -51.65
C THR A 271 -25.74 31.70 -51.46
N ILE A 272 -26.05 32.08 -50.21
CA ILE A 272 -26.72 33.36 -49.91
C ILE A 272 -25.91 34.53 -50.42
N LYS A 273 -24.58 34.55 -50.18
CA LYS A 273 -23.68 35.58 -50.65
C LYS A 273 -23.68 35.67 -52.20
N GLY A 274 -23.60 34.54 -52.89
CA GLY A 274 -23.63 34.48 -54.35
C GLY A 274 -24.92 35.03 -54.92
N PHE A 275 -26.09 34.70 -54.37
CA PHE A 275 -27.38 35.27 -54.83
C PHE A 275 -27.48 36.76 -54.50
N ALA A 276 -26.99 37.22 -53.37
CA ALA A 276 -26.93 38.64 -53.06
C ALA A 276 -26.00 39.44 -54.00
N GLU A 277 -24.88 38.84 -54.41
CA GLU A 277 -23.95 39.44 -55.39
C GLU A 277 -24.60 39.50 -56.79
N LEU A 278 -25.29 38.43 -57.22
CA LEU A 278 -26.02 38.41 -58.53
C LEU A 278 -27.11 39.52 -58.54
N TYR A 279 -27.82 39.69 -57.43
CA TYR A 279 -28.80 40.78 -57.32
C TYR A 279 -28.13 42.17 -57.52
N ARG A 280 -27.02 42.42 -56.80
CA ARG A 280 -26.31 43.69 -56.88
C ARG A 280 -25.73 44.01 -58.26
N GLN A 281 -25.37 42.97 -59.03
CA GLN A 281 -24.81 43.09 -60.35
C GLN A 281 -25.91 43.27 -61.41
N GLY A 282 -27.19 43.16 -61.07
CA GLY A 282 -28.29 43.23 -62.02
C GLY A 282 -28.33 42.03 -63.01
N ALA A 283 -27.69 40.93 -62.63
CA ALA A 283 -27.50 39.77 -63.53
C ALA A 283 -28.79 38.95 -63.77
N THR A 284 -29.84 39.22 -62.98
CA THR A 284 -31.17 38.61 -63.21
C THR A 284 -32.28 39.63 -62.97
N ARG A 285 -33.39 39.46 -63.74
CA ARG A 285 -34.60 40.27 -63.70
C ARG A 285 -35.65 39.67 -62.69
N ASP A 286 -35.43 38.42 -62.27
CA ASP A 286 -36.32 37.70 -61.35
C ASP A 286 -35.83 37.87 -59.94
N THR A 287 -36.23 39.01 -59.33
CA THR A 287 -35.88 39.35 -57.95
C THR A 287 -36.57 38.44 -56.95
N ASP A 288 -37.79 38.02 -57.22
CA ASP A 288 -38.60 37.17 -56.33
C ASP A 288 -37.99 35.80 -56.22
N MET A 289 -37.48 35.22 -57.29
CA MET A 289 -36.74 33.95 -57.25
C MET A 289 -35.46 34.02 -56.45
N LEU A 290 -34.71 35.16 -56.49
CA LEU A 290 -33.51 35.35 -55.70
C LEU A 290 -33.79 35.47 -54.19
N LEU A 291 -34.82 36.29 -53.87
CA LEU A 291 -35.23 36.47 -52.46
C LEU A 291 -35.73 35.16 -51.85
N ASP A 292 -36.56 34.43 -52.61
CA ASP A 292 -37.05 33.11 -52.21
C ASP A 292 -35.93 32.09 -51.97
N ARG A 293 -34.87 32.16 -52.76
CA ARG A 293 -33.68 31.33 -52.57
C ARG A 293 -32.90 31.73 -51.30
N ILE A 294 -32.68 33.01 -51.06
CA ILE A 294 -32.02 33.54 -49.89
C ILE A 294 -32.80 33.17 -48.63
N GLU A 295 -34.12 33.34 -48.65
CA GLU A 295 -35.01 33.02 -47.52
C GLU A 295 -34.97 31.52 -47.17
N ARG A 296 -35.02 30.65 -48.17
CA ARG A 296 -34.93 29.21 -47.99
C ARG A 296 -33.59 28.79 -47.39
N GLU A 297 -32.45 29.36 -47.88
CA GLU A 297 -31.14 29.03 -47.31
C GLU A 297 -30.97 29.61 -45.92
N SER A 298 -31.52 30.77 -45.60
CA SER A 298 -31.51 31.36 -44.28
C SER A 298 -32.29 30.53 -43.26
N THR A 299 -33.50 30.09 -43.66
CA THR A 299 -34.34 29.18 -42.84
C THR A 299 -33.63 27.85 -42.58
N ARG A 300 -32.99 27.27 -43.63
CA ARG A 300 -32.20 26.07 -43.50
C ARG A 300 -31.02 26.23 -42.52
N MET A 301 -30.34 27.38 -42.58
CA MET A 301 -29.26 27.68 -41.60
C MET A 301 -29.79 27.79 -40.17
N GLY A 302 -30.95 28.38 -39.97
CA GLY A 302 -31.61 28.44 -38.68
C GLY A 302 -31.82 27.04 -38.07
N LEU A 303 -32.45 26.16 -38.84
CA LEU A 303 -32.67 24.76 -38.45
C LEU A 303 -31.36 24.01 -38.15
N LEU A 304 -30.32 24.21 -38.98
CA LEU A 304 -29.01 23.62 -38.78
C LEU A 304 -28.39 24.07 -37.45
N VAL A 305 -28.47 25.37 -37.12
CA VAL A 305 -27.96 25.92 -35.86
C VAL A 305 -28.73 25.36 -34.65
N GLU A 306 -30.07 25.25 -34.77
CA GLU A 306 -30.88 24.62 -33.72
C GLU A 306 -30.52 23.16 -33.49
N ASP A 307 -30.32 22.37 -34.55
CA ASP A 307 -29.87 20.99 -34.52
C ASP A 307 -28.50 20.84 -33.84
N LEU A 308 -27.53 21.71 -34.19
CA LEU A 308 -26.20 21.75 -33.62
C LEU A 308 -26.23 22.08 -32.09
N LEU A 309 -27.04 23.08 -31.73
CA LEU A 309 -27.23 23.45 -30.32
C LEU A 309 -27.91 22.33 -29.53
N MET A 310 -28.84 21.61 -30.12
CA MET A 310 -29.48 20.45 -29.49
C MET A 310 -28.46 19.33 -29.26
N LEU A 311 -27.67 18.96 -30.24
CA LEU A 311 -26.60 17.96 -30.08
C LEU A 311 -25.59 18.37 -29.00
N ALA A 312 -25.14 19.62 -28.99
CA ALA A 312 -24.24 20.14 -27.97
C ALA A 312 -24.83 20.07 -26.58
N ARG A 313 -26.13 20.30 -26.40
CA ARG A 313 -26.83 20.18 -25.13
C ARG A 313 -26.97 18.73 -24.66
N VAL A 314 -27.15 17.79 -25.56
CA VAL A 314 -27.24 16.36 -25.26
C VAL A 314 -25.85 15.82 -24.90
N ASP A 315 -24.82 16.19 -25.68
CA ASP A 315 -23.42 15.82 -25.42
C ASP A 315 -22.87 16.41 -24.08
N ALA A 316 -23.44 17.52 -23.59
CA ALA A 316 -23.10 18.14 -22.30
C ALA A 316 -23.70 17.44 -21.06
N GLU A 317 -24.25 16.23 -21.22
CA GLU A 317 -24.81 15.39 -20.14
C GLU A 317 -25.76 16.14 -19.18
N ARG A 318 -26.57 17.09 -19.68
CA ARG A 318 -27.61 17.64 -18.83
C ARG A 318 -28.61 16.54 -18.46
N PRO A 319 -28.85 16.30 -17.16
CA PRO A 319 -29.78 15.27 -16.72
C PRO A 319 -31.11 15.44 -17.44
N VAL A 320 -31.66 14.35 -17.94
CA VAL A 320 -33.01 14.31 -18.48
C VAL A 320 -33.95 14.53 -17.31
N GLU A 321 -34.89 15.50 -17.42
CA GLU A 321 -35.97 15.63 -16.45
C GLU A 321 -36.97 14.49 -16.70
N TYR A 322 -36.87 13.43 -15.95
CA TYR A 322 -37.74 12.27 -16.09
C TYR A 322 -39.12 12.56 -15.46
N ALA A 323 -40.10 12.69 -16.34
CA ALA A 323 -41.52 12.71 -15.97
C ALA A 323 -42.25 11.55 -16.70
N PRO A 324 -43.39 11.08 -16.21
CA PRO A 324 -44.21 10.11 -16.97
C PRO A 324 -44.67 10.76 -18.28
N VAL A 325 -44.36 10.16 -19.42
CA VAL A 325 -44.71 10.64 -20.75
C VAL A 325 -45.58 9.60 -21.44
N ASP A 326 -46.80 9.97 -21.85
CA ASP A 326 -47.65 9.12 -22.67
C ASP A 326 -47.24 9.24 -24.15
N LEU A 327 -46.57 8.19 -24.63
CA LEU A 327 -46.14 8.10 -26.02
C LEU A 327 -47.28 8.06 -27.02
N LEU A 328 -48.46 7.56 -26.62
CA LEU A 328 -49.64 7.54 -27.49
C LEU A 328 -50.12 8.96 -27.80
N SER A 329 -50.20 9.82 -26.78
CA SER A 329 -50.54 11.22 -26.95
C SER A 329 -49.52 11.92 -27.86
N LEU A 330 -48.20 11.73 -27.59
CA LEU A 330 -47.14 12.33 -28.41
C LEU A 330 -47.16 11.85 -29.89
N ALA A 331 -47.39 10.55 -30.12
CA ALA A 331 -47.47 10.00 -31.46
C ALA A 331 -48.70 10.51 -32.21
N SER A 332 -49.84 10.65 -31.52
CA SER A 332 -51.07 11.23 -32.10
C SER A 332 -50.85 12.67 -32.59
N ASP A 333 -50.26 13.51 -31.72
CA ASP A 333 -49.93 14.90 -32.03
C ASP A 333 -48.96 15.00 -33.21
N ALA A 334 -47.90 14.15 -33.24
CA ALA A 334 -46.91 14.13 -34.27
C ALA A 334 -47.49 13.66 -35.65
N VAL A 335 -48.32 12.63 -35.61
CA VAL A 335 -49.02 12.17 -36.85
C VAL A 335 -50.01 13.24 -37.34
N HIS A 336 -50.73 13.92 -36.47
CA HIS A 336 -51.65 15.01 -36.84
C HIS A 336 -50.85 16.15 -37.52
N SER A 337 -49.74 16.57 -36.95
CA SER A 337 -48.86 17.59 -37.49
C SER A 337 -48.27 17.15 -38.87
N ALA A 338 -47.84 15.90 -38.98
CA ALA A 338 -47.30 15.34 -40.21
C ALA A 338 -48.35 15.31 -41.35
N ARG A 339 -49.60 14.96 -41.05
CA ARG A 339 -50.74 15.04 -41.98
C ARG A 339 -50.98 16.44 -42.47
N ALA A 340 -50.95 17.43 -41.58
CA ALA A 340 -51.13 18.84 -41.96
C ALA A 340 -50.01 19.29 -42.90
N VAL A 341 -48.76 18.95 -42.64
CA VAL A 341 -47.61 19.25 -43.54
C VAL A 341 -47.77 18.56 -44.89
N ALA A 342 -48.10 17.27 -44.92
CA ALA A 342 -48.31 16.53 -46.17
C ALA A 342 -49.44 17.13 -47.02
N ALA A 343 -50.55 17.63 -46.42
CA ALA A 343 -51.65 18.27 -47.14
C ALA A 343 -51.27 19.61 -47.81
N THR A 344 -50.29 20.35 -47.29
CA THR A 344 -49.82 21.63 -47.88
C THR A 344 -48.89 21.43 -49.05
N GLN A 345 -48.28 20.24 -49.24
CA GLN A 345 -47.34 19.98 -50.30
C GLN A 345 -47.97 19.60 -51.65
N GLY A 346 -49.32 19.71 -51.80
CA GLY A 346 -50.03 19.72 -53.07
C GLY A 346 -49.95 18.43 -53.88
N GLY A 347 -50.45 17.33 -53.39
CA GLY A 347 -50.50 16.03 -54.06
C GLY A 347 -51.59 15.14 -53.48
N THR A 348 -51.67 13.90 -53.97
CA THR A 348 -52.51 12.83 -53.44
C THR A 348 -52.38 12.77 -51.91
N LEU A 349 -53.51 12.66 -51.15
CA LEU A 349 -53.50 12.55 -49.71
C LEU A 349 -52.63 11.39 -49.27
N ARG A 350 -51.43 11.71 -48.75
CA ARG A 350 -50.49 10.73 -48.23
C ARG A 350 -51.10 10.02 -47.06
N SER A 351 -51.10 8.66 -47.07
CA SER A 351 -51.60 7.89 -45.92
C SER A 351 -50.54 7.93 -44.80
N ILE A 352 -50.91 8.57 -43.65
CA ILE A 352 -50.10 8.56 -42.46
C ILE A 352 -50.98 8.02 -41.32
N GLU A 353 -50.67 6.83 -40.82
CA GLU A 353 -51.52 6.10 -39.87
C GLU A 353 -50.81 5.94 -38.56
N LEU A 354 -51.61 5.96 -37.48
CA LEU A 354 -51.19 5.58 -36.11
C LEU A 354 -51.83 4.23 -35.75
N GLU A 355 -51.01 3.26 -35.48
CA GLU A 355 -51.42 1.90 -35.09
C GLU A 355 -50.96 1.63 -33.66
N VAL A 356 -51.85 1.17 -32.80
CA VAL A 356 -51.47 0.66 -31.48
C VAL A 356 -51.68 -0.85 -31.47
N ARG A 357 -50.57 -1.57 -31.27
CA ARG A 357 -50.65 -3.03 -31.19
C ARG A 357 -50.99 -3.45 -29.76
N PRO A 358 -51.73 -4.55 -29.60
CA PRO A 358 -51.97 -5.12 -28.30
C PRO A 358 -50.64 -5.62 -27.72
N GLY A 359 -50.39 -5.25 -26.44
CA GLY A 359 -49.17 -5.60 -25.70
C GLY A 359 -49.44 -5.62 -24.21
N ILE A 360 -48.38 -5.90 -23.43
CA ILE A 360 -48.48 -5.95 -21.96
C ILE A 360 -48.02 -4.61 -21.40
N GLY A 361 -48.89 -3.88 -20.69
CA GLY A 361 -48.58 -2.64 -20.01
C GLY A 361 -49.18 -1.40 -20.65
N THR A 362 -48.70 -0.22 -20.29
CA THR A 362 -49.11 1.10 -20.77
C THR A 362 -48.13 1.65 -21.80
N THR A 363 -48.53 2.70 -22.52
CA THR A 363 -47.65 3.46 -23.42
C THR A 363 -46.87 4.56 -22.73
N GLU A 364 -46.90 4.62 -21.39
CA GLU A 364 -46.14 5.57 -20.60
C GLU A 364 -44.71 5.12 -20.39
N VAL A 365 -43.77 6.06 -20.56
CA VAL A 365 -42.34 5.87 -20.28
C VAL A 365 -41.81 7.06 -19.46
N PRO A 366 -40.83 6.87 -18.60
CA PRO A 366 -40.12 7.98 -17.96
C PRO A 366 -39.28 8.73 -19.00
N GLY A 367 -39.46 10.07 -19.07
CA GLY A 367 -38.68 10.81 -20.06
C GLY A 367 -39.02 12.30 -20.11
N ASP A 368 -38.40 13.02 -21.03
CA ASP A 368 -38.64 14.40 -21.38
C ASP A 368 -39.56 14.46 -22.60
N ALA A 369 -40.80 14.93 -22.40
CA ALA A 369 -41.81 15.00 -23.44
C ALA A 369 -41.37 15.87 -24.64
N ALA A 370 -40.62 16.95 -24.43
CA ALA A 370 -40.13 17.79 -25.52
C ALA A 370 -39.07 17.05 -26.37
N ARG A 371 -38.16 16.35 -25.73
CA ARG A 371 -37.14 15.56 -26.41
C ARG A 371 -37.74 14.36 -27.16
N LEU A 372 -38.69 13.64 -26.58
CA LEU A 372 -39.40 12.54 -27.24
C LEU A 372 -40.28 13.00 -28.38
N ARG A 373 -40.90 14.20 -28.28
CA ARG A 373 -41.59 14.83 -29.43
C ARG A 373 -40.65 15.13 -30.59
N GLN A 374 -39.41 15.58 -30.28
CA GLN A 374 -38.39 15.84 -31.30
C GLN A 374 -37.95 14.54 -32.01
N VAL A 375 -37.85 13.43 -31.26
CA VAL A 375 -37.56 12.11 -31.86
C VAL A 375 -38.62 11.75 -32.91
N LEU A 376 -39.91 11.84 -32.53
CA LEU A 376 -41.00 11.55 -33.44
C LEU A 376 -41.02 12.51 -34.63
N ALA A 377 -40.84 13.81 -34.40
CA ALA A 377 -40.80 14.82 -35.44
C ALA A 377 -39.67 14.54 -36.49
N ASN A 378 -38.47 14.19 -36.01
CA ASN A 378 -37.34 13.85 -36.87
C ASN A 378 -37.58 12.57 -37.70
N LEU A 379 -38.14 11.51 -37.10
CA LEU A 379 -38.46 10.27 -37.80
C LEU A 379 -39.54 10.48 -38.84
N LEU A 380 -40.63 11.20 -38.52
CA LEU A 380 -41.70 11.50 -39.46
C LEU A 380 -41.23 12.44 -40.57
N ASN A 381 -40.44 13.47 -40.24
CA ASN A 381 -39.87 14.36 -41.27
C ASN A 381 -38.96 13.59 -42.20
N ASN A 382 -38.15 12.66 -41.67
CA ASN A 382 -37.32 11.80 -42.52
C ASN A 382 -38.16 10.97 -43.48
N ALA A 383 -39.24 10.35 -43.04
CA ALA A 383 -40.18 9.62 -43.88
C ALA A 383 -40.85 10.52 -44.95
N LEU A 384 -41.23 11.78 -44.58
CA LEU A 384 -41.89 12.71 -45.52
C LEU A 384 -40.94 13.27 -46.59
N VAL A 385 -39.70 13.54 -46.24
CA VAL A 385 -38.73 14.21 -47.11
C VAL A 385 -38.04 13.22 -48.05
N HIS A 386 -37.78 12.01 -47.56
CA HIS A 386 -36.96 11.03 -48.34
C HIS A 386 -37.78 9.99 -49.10
N THR A 387 -39.11 10.06 -49.03
CA THR A 387 -39.95 9.14 -49.78
C THR A 387 -40.91 9.89 -50.73
N PRO A 388 -41.33 9.29 -51.85
CA PRO A 388 -42.29 9.87 -52.77
C PRO A 388 -43.65 10.26 -52.14
N PRO A 389 -44.39 11.19 -52.68
CA PRO A 389 -45.68 11.66 -52.10
C PRO A 389 -46.78 10.59 -51.98
N ASP A 390 -46.69 9.53 -52.73
CA ASP A 390 -47.64 8.39 -52.73
C ASP A 390 -47.25 7.29 -51.72
N THR A 391 -46.17 7.47 -50.97
CA THR A 391 -45.70 6.51 -49.99
C THR A 391 -46.58 6.53 -48.71
N ALA A 392 -46.96 5.37 -48.21
CA ALA A 392 -47.63 5.25 -46.91
C ALA A 392 -46.59 5.31 -45.77
N VAL A 393 -46.97 5.98 -44.70
CA VAL A 393 -46.17 6.07 -43.46
C VAL A 393 -47.04 5.54 -42.31
N THR A 394 -46.50 4.63 -41.51
CA THR A 394 -47.21 4.06 -40.34
C THR A 394 -46.34 4.29 -39.10
N VAL A 395 -46.93 4.97 -38.14
CA VAL A 395 -46.37 5.04 -36.77
C VAL A 395 -47.03 3.96 -35.95
N ARG A 396 -46.24 3.08 -35.34
CA ARG A 396 -46.73 1.95 -34.57
C ARG A 396 -46.20 2.01 -33.15
N LEU A 397 -47.08 1.83 -32.17
CA LEU A 397 -46.73 1.68 -30.77
C LEU A 397 -47.08 0.28 -30.27
N THR A 398 -46.10 -0.38 -29.63
CA THR A 398 -46.31 -1.70 -29.04
C THR A 398 -45.82 -1.65 -27.58
N PRO A 399 -46.70 -1.63 -26.58
CA PRO A 399 -46.32 -1.66 -25.18
C PRO A 399 -45.83 -3.06 -24.81
N GLY A 400 -44.65 -3.13 -24.19
CA GLY A 400 -44.04 -4.34 -23.63
C GLY A 400 -43.94 -4.30 -22.11
N PRO A 401 -43.53 -5.39 -21.46
CA PRO A 401 -43.41 -5.45 -20.01
C PRO A 401 -42.27 -4.55 -19.47
N GLU A 402 -41.14 -4.49 -20.16
CA GLU A 402 -39.95 -3.75 -19.73
C GLU A 402 -39.66 -2.52 -20.59
N GLU A 403 -40.13 -2.49 -21.83
CA GLU A 403 -39.91 -1.42 -22.81
C GLU A 403 -41.16 -1.14 -23.64
N VAL A 404 -41.22 0.07 -24.19
CA VAL A 404 -42.21 0.43 -25.22
C VAL A 404 -41.48 0.53 -26.55
N LEU A 405 -42.00 -0.13 -27.60
CA LEU A 405 -41.51 -0.01 -28.97
C LEU A 405 -42.32 1.07 -29.69
N LEU A 406 -41.60 2.01 -30.28
CA LEU A 406 -42.12 3.00 -31.22
C LEU A 406 -41.49 2.74 -32.59
N GLU A 407 -42.28 2.37 -33.58
CA GLU A 407 -41.83 2.11 -34.92
C GLU A 407 -42.40 3.18 -35.88
N VAL A 408 -41.54 3.68 -36.79
CA VAL A 408 -41.96 4.51 -37.92
C VAL A 408 -41.54 3.80 -39.18
N THR A 409 -42.53 3.34 -39.93
CA THR A 409 -42.37 2.54 -41.18
C THR A 409 -42.83 3.36 -42.36
N ASP A 410 -42.03 3.42 -43.40
CA ASP A 410 -42.39 3.96 -44.69
C ASP A 410 -42.31 2.85 -45.80
N THR A 411 -43.08 3.00 -46.86
CA THR A 411 -43.06 2.12 -48.06
C THR A 411 -42.28 2.74 -49.19
N GLY A 412 -41.22 3.50 -48.90
CA GLY A 412 -40.41 4.24 -49.84
C GLY A 412 -39.37 3.38 -50.56
N PRO A 413 -38.33 4.00 -51.13
CA PRO A 413 -37.30 3.32 -51.92
C PRO A 413 -36.40 2.40 -51.08
N GLY A 414 -36.40 2.54 -49.74
CA GLY A 414 -35.52 1.81 -48.83
C GLY A 414 -34.06 2.20 -48.97
N MET A 415 -33.19 1.50 -48.23
CA MET A 415 -31.74 1.76 -48.12
C MET A 415 -30.94 0.49 -48.35
N SER A 416 -29.72 0.63 -48.89
CA SER A 416 -28.76 -0.46 -48.93
C SER A 416 -28.18 -0.75 -47.54
N ARG A 417 -27.60 -1.92 -47.34
CA ARG A 417 -26.93 -2.31 -46.07
C ARG A 417 -25.84 -1.30 -45.69
N GLU A 418 -25.07 -0.84 -46.60
CA GLU A 418 -24.04 0.17 -46.35
C GLU A 418 -24.64 1.50 -45.86
N GLN A 419 -25.79 1.88 -46.42
CA GLN A 419 -26.51 3.08 -45.99
C GLN A 419 -27.15 2.89 -44.60
N THR A 420 -27.72 1.74 -44.28
CA THR A 420 -28.30 1.48 -42.97
C THR A 420 -27.25 1.46 -41.86
N GLU A 421 -26.03 1.00 -42.11
CA GLU A 421 -24.91 1.03 -41.14
C GLU A 421 -24.46 2.45 -40.80
N ARG A 422 -24.67 3.43 -41.69
CA ARG A 422 -24.18 4.81 -41.58
C ARG A 422 -25.27 5.86 -41.37
N VAL A 423 -26.54 5.51 -41.47
CA VAL A 423 -27.66 6.47 -41.46
C VAL A 423 -27.76 7.31 -40.17
N PHE A 424 -27.20 6.86 -39.08
CA PHE A 424 -27.12 7.57 -37.78
C PHE A 424 -25.85 8.42 -37.62
N GLU A 425 -24.88 8.33 -38.57
CA GLU A 425 -23.71 9.19 -38.56
C GLU A 425 -24.12 10.66 -38.78
N ARG A 426 -23.47 11.57 -38.07
CA ARG A 426 -23.70 13.02 -38.21
C ARG A 426 -23.35 13.47 -39.63
N PHE A 427 -24.22 14.29 -40.23
CA PHE A 427 -24.08 14.81 -41.60
C PHE A 427 -24.07 13.77 -42.71
N TYR A 428 -24.41 12.49 -42.39
CA TYR A 428 -24.50 11.46 -43.40
C TYR A 428 -25.73 11.66 -44.31
N ARG A 429 -25.53 11.50 -45.61
CA ARG A 429 -26.57 11.60 -46.64
C ARG A 429 -26.33 10.55 -47.73
N ALA A 430 -27.36 9.82 -48.09
CA ALA A 430 -27.28 8.69 -49.00
C ALA A 430 -27.05 9.11 -50.48
N ASP A 431 -27.44 10.35 -50.90
CA ASP A 431 -27.30 10.87 -52.26
C ASP A 431 -26.99 12.36 -52.27
N ASP A 432 -25.83 12.77 -52.85
CA ASP A 432 -25.35 14.17 -52.89
C ASP A 432 -26.14 15.06 -53.87
N SER A 433 -26.82 14.51 -54.86
CA SER A 433 -27.37 15.30 -55.98
C SER A 433 -28.86 15.62 -55.83
N ARG A 434 -29.68 14.68 -55.35
CA ARG A 434 -31.15 14.88 -55.23
C ARG A 434 -31.55 15.50 -53.91
N SER A 435 -30.76 15.30 -52.89
CA SER A 435 -31.06 15.74 -51.51
C SER A 435 -30.74 17.21 -51.24
N ARG A 436 -29.99 17.91 -52.11
CA ARG A 436 -29.75 19.37 -52.00
C ARG A 436 -31.03 20.20 -52.14
N ALA A 437 -32.02 19.70 -52.86
CA ALA A 437 -33.30 20.35 -53.02
C ALA A 437 -34.27 20.11 -51.85
N SER A 438 -34.08 19.03 -51.07
CA SER A 438 -35.00 18.60 -50.03
C SER A 438 -34.63 19.08 -48.60
N GLY A 439 -33.56 19.86 -48.42
CA GLY A 439 -33.42 20.76 -47.25
C GLY A 439 -32.83 20.20 -45.95
N GLY A 440 -32.57 18.90 -45.79
CA GLY A 440 -32.08 18.34 -44.51
C GLY A 440 -30.55 18.44 -44.34
N ALA A 441 -30.05 18.78 -43.13
CA ALA A 441 -28.62 18.88 -42.82
C ALA A 441 -27.95 17.52 -42.53
N GLY A 442 -28.68 16.41 -42.55
CA GLY A 442 -28.14 15.08 -42.19
C GLY A 442 -27.93 14.90 -40.68
N LEU A 443 -28.54 15.74 -39.85
CA LEU A 443 -28.44 15.69 -38.38
C LEU A 443 -29.64 15.02 -37.71
N GLY A 444 -30.82 14.98 -38.36
CA GLY A 444 -32.07 14.52 -37.75
C GLY A 444 -32.00 13.11 -37.11
N LEU A 445 -31.40 12.12 -37.82
CA LEU A 445 -31.28 10.75 -37.31
C LEU A 445 -30.20 10.61 -36.25
N SER A 446 -29.12 11.39 -36.34
CA SER A 446 -28.11 11.43 -35.25
C SER A 446 -28.67 12.10 -33.97
N ILE A 447 -29.57 13.08 -34.12
CA ILE A 447 -30.31 13.65 -32.99
C ILE A 447 -31.25 12.62 -32.38
N VAL A 448 -31.97 11.83 -33.20
CA VAL A 448 -32.81 10.72 -32.73
C VAL A 448 -31.97 9.76 -31.89
N GLN A 449 -30.84 9.31 -32.38
CA GLN A 449 -29.95 8.40 -31.66
C GLN A 449 -29.48 8.99 -30.33
N ALA A 450 -29.04 10.25 -30.33
CA ALA A 450 -28.57 10.91 -29.11
C ALA A 450 -29.70 11.09 -28.07
N LEU A 451 -30.90 11.52 -28.52
CA LEU A 451 -32.04 11.71 -27.60
C LEU A 451 -32.56 10.38 -27.04
N VAL A 452 -32.64 9.34 -27.86
CA VAL A 452 -33.06 7.99 -27.44
C VAL A 452 -32.05 7.41 -26.45
N ALA A 453 -30.76 7.52 -26.74
CA ALA A 453 -29.69 7.08 -25.82
C ALA A 453 -29.73 7.85 -24.48
N ALA A 454 -30.01 9.15 -24.49
CA ALA A 454 -30.19 9.97 -23.28
C ALA A 454 -31.36 9.50 -22.40
N HIS A 455 -32.32 8.76 -22.96
CA HIS A 455 -33.44 8.15 -22.26
C HIS A 455 -33.17 6.66 -21.88
N GLY A 456 -31.90 6.19 -22.05
CA GLY A 456 -31.55 4.77 -21.82
C GLY A 456 -32.11 3.81 -22.86
N GLY A 457 -32.63 4.33 -23.97
CA GLY A 457 -33.21 3.56 -25.05
C GLY A 457 -32.22 3.25 -26.20
N VAL A 458 -32.71 2.51 -27.18
CA VAL A 458 -31.95 2.14 -28.38
C VAL A 458 -32.78 2.40 -29.66
N VAL A 459 -32.15 2.96 -30.69
CA VAL A 459 -32.78 3.09 -32.02
C VAL A 459 -32.06 2.16 -32.98
N ALA A 460 -32.86 1.51 -33.85
CA ALA A 460 -32.39 0.64 -34.90
C ALA A 460 -33.15 0.96 -36.20
N VAL A 461 -32.61 0.56 -37.35
CA VAL A 461 -33.26 0.68 -38.66
C VAL A 461 -33.20 -0.68 -39.34
N ASP A 462 -34.32 -1.08 -39.94
CA ASP A 462 -34.43 -2.21 -40.83
C ASP A 462 -34.93 -1.71 -42.17
N SER A 463 -34.16 -1.95 -43.27
CA SER A 463 -34.50 -1.47 -44.61
C SER A 463 -33.83 -2.31 -45.65
N GLU A 464 -34.59 -2.52 -46.76
CA GLU A 464 -34.08 -3.15 -47.98
C GLU A 464 -34.45 -2.29 -49.19
N PRO A 465 -33.61 -2.19 -50.22
CA PRO A 465 -33.93 -1.47 -51.45
C PRO A 465 -35.27 -1.92 -52.02
N GLY A 466 -36.16 -0.99 -52.27
CA GLY A 466 -37.50 -1.23 -52.83
C GLY A 466 -38.57 -1.67 -51.82
N ARG A 467 -38.23 -1.82 -50.52
CA ARG A 467 -39.20 -2.28 -49.50
C ARG A 467 -39.48 -1.24 -48.41
N GLY A 468 -38.93 -0.03 -48.55
CA GLY A 468 -39.06 1.01 -47.55
C GLY A 468 -38.10 0.87 -46.38
N ALA A 469 -38.37 1.61 -45.32
CA ALA A 469 -37.59 1.57 -44.08
C ALA A 469 -38.47 1.54 -42.82
N THR A 470 -38.01 0.83 -41.80
CA THR A 470 -38.61 0.82 -40.46
C THR A 470 -37.60 1.27 -39.44
N PHE A 471 -37.83 2.41 -38.82
CA PHE A 471 -37.06 2.89 -37.70
C PHE A 471 -37.74 2.44 -36.39
N THR A 472 -37.04 1.67 -35.58
CA THR A 472 -37.52 1.13 -34.31
C THR A 472 -36.81 1.80 -33.12
N VAL A 473 -37.57 2.49 -32.29
CA VAL A 473 -37.10 3.09 -31.02
C VAL A 473 -37.61 2.23 -29.88
N ARG A 474 -36.71 1.80 -29.02
CA ARG A 474 -37.00 1.06 -27.80
C ARG A 474 -36.74 1.95 -26.60
N LEU A 475 -37.74 2.18 -25.77
CA LEU A 475 -37.64 3.04 -24.60
C LEU A 475 -37.96 2.23 -23.33
N PRO A 476 -37.07 2.19 -22.34
CA PRO A 476 -37.29 1.45 -21.11
C PRO A 476 -38.41 2.07 -20.30
N ARG A 477 -39.15 1.24 -19.57
CA ARG A 477 -40.22 1.67 -18.66
C ARG A 477 -39.75 2.01 -17.26
N GLU A 478 -38.55 1.59 -16.91
CA GLU A 478 -37.88 1.93 -15.66
C GLU A 478 -36.62 2.69 -15.96
N CYS A 479 -36.32 3.72 -15.16
CA CYS A 479 -35.04 4.39 -15.26
C CYS A 479 -33.93 3.44 -14.81
N SER A 480 -32.96 3.14 -15.67
CA SER A 480 -31.73 2.48 -15.25
C SER A 480 -30.98 3.45 -14.34
N THR A 481 -30.99 3.18 -13.01
CA THR A 481 -30.25 3.93 -11.98
C THR A 481 -28.74 3.81 -12.13
#